data_492dc9b09cd6646c28d7343234c3742c
#
_entry.id   492dc9b09cd6646c28d7343234c3742c
#
_cell.length_a   1.000
_cell.length_b   1.000
_cell.length_c   1.000
_cell.angle_alpha   90.00
_cell.angle_beta   90.00
_cell.angle_gamma   90.00
#
_symmetry.space_group_name_H-M   'P 1'
#
loop_
_entity.id
_entity.type
_entity.pdbx_description
1 polymer ?
#
loop_
_entity_poly.entity_id
_entity_poly.type
_entity_poly.pdbx_seq_one_letter_code
_entity_poly.pdbx_strand_id
1 'polypeptide(L)'
;AIIEKLHTIGINALFFQVRSMADAMYRSSYEPWSRFLTGARGTAPADASWDPLQYAVEKAHSLGMECHAWVNPFRVTNNVSLPNSANDRRMAQLGWLITYRKTQGRTSTSTTILDPGNPAVRDYIADVCRDIISRYDVDGLIFDDYFYPEGLPEGGGYDYDEYAESGTELSQADWRRSNVAATIAGVRRMIDEVRPEVKFGVSPAGVGGGDGLTAAAYGLPRCYAGHDWMHDGIYCDPLHWLAEGTIDYISPQIYWPHDHATNPYGPIARWWSEVASHFNRHFYSSVSVERLSSSKSHTPHAEATVLIEANRDVSGTDAPGHIFYSVKKLIAADSPIASHPRSYFPAPALTPEMTWRKSVDPGRITGLRHSGKMLTWQPNSARRYAVYGLPRSEARLLETGEPPAMKYLLGVSYEPQFDLDKHSNRDMIYVVTPFDLTSREWPGTALFPDGTTAEQDAFSTPTNT
;
A
#
# COMPACT_ATOMS: atom_id res chain seq x y z
N ALA A 1 -5.88 -20.01 -5.16
CA ALA A 1 -4.72 -20.30 -6.03
C ALA A 1 -3.72 -19.12 -6.09
N ILE A 2 -4.08 -17.93 -6.59
CA ILE A 2 -3.12 -16.81 -6.76
C ILE A 2 -2.63 -16.30 -5.38
N ILE A 3 -3.52 -15.92 -4.48
CA ILE A 3 -3.17 -15.38 -3.17
C ILE A 3 -2.39 -16.39 -2.33
N GLU A 4 -2.76 -17.67 -2.38
CA GLU A 4 -1.99 -18.75 -1.74
C GLU A 4 -0.57 -18.87 -2.29
N LYS A 5 -0.40 -18.72 -3.60
CA LYS A 5 0.93 -18.73 -4.21
C LYS A 5 1.76 -17.53 -3.76
N LEU A 6 1.16 -16.35 -3.65
CA LEU A 6 1.82 -15.15 -3.09
C LEU A 6 2.27 -15.39 -1.65
N HIS A 7 1.40 -15.92 -0.80
CA HIS A 7 1.76 -16.27 0.57
C HIS A 7 2.92 -17.29 0.61
N THR A 8 2.88 -18.33 -0.22
CA THR A 8 3.92 -19.37 -0.28
C THR A 8 5.30 -18.81 -0.64
N ILE A 9 5.37 -17.74 -1.43
CA ILE A 9 6.64 -17.08 -1.78
C ILE A 9 7.05 -15.96 -0.81
N GLY A 10 6.34 -15.80 0.32
CA GLY A 10 6.70 -14.87 1.39
C GLY A 10 6.08 -13.47 1.30
N ILE A 11 5.08 -13.27 0.44
CA ILE A 11 4.33 -12.01 0.39
C ILE A 11 3.35 -11.95 1.56
N ASN A 12 3.36 -10.84 2.29
CA ASN A 12 2.53 -10.60 3.48
C ASN A 12 1.46 -9.50 3.30
N ALA A 13 1.41 -8.85 2.14
CA ALA A 13 0.36 -7.88 1.80
C ALA A 13 -0.04 -7.98 0.34
N LEU A 14 -1.33 -7.86 0.05
CA LEU A 14 -1.92 -7.82 -1.28
C LEU A 14 -2.40 -6.39 -1.59
N PHE A 15 -1.96 -5.82 -2.71
CA PHE A 15 -2.47 -4.55 -3.24
C PHE A 15 -3.37 -4.88 -4.44
N PHE A 16 -4.69 -4.86 -4.22
CA PHE A 16 -5.68 -5.27 -5.22
C PHE A 16 -6.29 -4.04 -5.89
N GLN A 17 -6.08 -3.89 -7.21
CA GLN A 17 -6.66 -2.78 -7.97
C GLN A 17 -8.18 -2.93 -8.06
N VAL A 18 -8.88 -2.16 -7.24
CA VAL A 18 -10.35 -2.20 -7.14
C VAL A 18 -11.03 -1.16 -8.02
N ARG A 19 -10.30 -0.10 -8.41
CA ARG A 19 -10.79 1.01 -9.24
C ARG A 19 -9.70 1.45 -10.21
N SER A 20 -9.90 1.20 -11.49
CA SER A 20 -8.89 1.49 -12.51
C SER A 20 -9.25 2.70 -13.38
N MET A 21 -10.52 2.88 -13.72
CA MET A 21 -11.01 3.87 -14.68
C MET A 21 -12.43 4.34 -14.34
N ALA A 22 -12.66 4.90 -13.13
CA ALA A 22 -13.98 5.23 -12.61
C ALA A 22 -14.95 4.05 -12.76
N ASP A 23 -14.46 2.86 -12.44
CA ASP A 23 -15.14 1.57 -12.51
C ASP A 23 -14.73 0.72 -11.30
N ALA A 24 -15.49 -0.32 -10.99
CA ALA A 24 -15.30 -1.10 -9.79
C ALA A 24 -15.05 -2.58 -10.06
N MET A 25 -14.08 -3.17 -9.34
CA MET A 25 -13.84 -4.61 -9.21
C MET A 25 -14.52 -5.17 -7.94
N TYR A 26 -15.57 -4.51 -7.48
CA TYR A 26 -16.37 -4.84 -6.30
C TYR A 26 -17.81 -4.32 -6.51
N ARG A 27 -18.74 -4.68 -5.65
CA ARG A 27 -20.11 -4.17 -5.67
C ARG A 27 -20.19 -2.73 -5.23
N SER A 28 -19.86 -1.78 -6.10
CA SER A 28 -19.91 -0.37 -5.80
C SER A 28 -21.33 0.18 -5.81
N SER A 29 -21.60 1.11 -4.89
CA SER A 29 -22.85 1.92 -4.90
C SER A 29 -22.72 3.14 -5.82
N TYR A 30 -21.53 3.45 -6.31
CA TYR A 30 -21.19 4.66 -7.06
C TYR A 30 -20.83 4.40 -8.52
N GLU A 31 -20.14 3.29 -8.82
CA GLU A 31 -19.48 3.08 -10.10
C GLU A 31 -19.86 1.76 -10.77
N PRO A 32 -19.83 1.70 -12.11
CA PRO A 32 -20.17 0.49 -12.83
C PRO A 32 -19.09 -0.59 -12.66
N TRP A 33 -19.47 -1.86 -12.81
CA TRP A 33 -18.53 -2.96 -12.88
C TRP A 33 -17.45 -2.74 -13.94
N SER A 34 -16.22 -3.05 -13.58
CA SER A 34 -15.08 -2.91 -14.48
C SER A 34 -15.16 -3.89 -15.66
N ARG A 35 -14.80 -3.40 -16.85
CA ARG A 35 -14.63 -4.26 -18.03
C ARG A 35 -13.57 -5.32 -17.88
N PHE A 36 -12.59 -5.11 -17.02
CA PHE A 36 -11.51 -6.06 -16.76
C PHE A 36 -11.99 -7.31 -16.02
N LEU A 37 -13.14 -7.24 -15.38
CA LEU A 37 -13.74 -8.36 -14.69
C LEU A 37 -14.56 -9.28 -15.62
N THR A 38 -15.35 -8.69 -16.50
CA THR A 38 -16.35 -9.42 -17.31
C THR A 38 -16.22 -9.23 -18.81
N GLY A 39 -15.24 -8.43 -19.24
CA GLY A 39 -15.05 -8.04 -20.64
C GLY A 39 -15.85 -6.82 -21.11
N ALA A 40 -16.90 -6.42 -20.38
CA ALA A 40 -17.73 -5.27 -20.70
C ALA A 40 -18.00 -4.40 -19.46
N ARG A 41 -17.79 -3.08 -19.58
CA ARG A 41 -18.06 -2.11 -18.51
C ARG A 41 -19.55 -2.11 -18.14
N GLY A 42 -19.83 -2.15 -16.85
CA GLY A 42 -21.20 -2.15 -16.31
C GLY A 42 -21.85 -3.54 -16.27
N THR A 43 -21.19 -4.57 -16.79
CA THR A 43 -21.70 -5.96 -16.73
C THR A 43 -21.24 -6.60 -15.43
N ALA A 44 -22.21 -7.02 -14.60
CA ALA A 44 -21.94 -7.75 -13.37
C ALA A 44 -21.37 -9.16 -13.63
N PRO A 45 -20.64 -9.75 -12.69
CA PRO A 45 -20.31 -11.17 -12.72
C PRO A 45 -21.56 -12.04 -12.86
N ALA A 46 -21.42 -13.19 -13.57
CA ALA A 46 -22.53 -14.12 -13.77
C ALA A 46 -23.06 -14.70 -12.45
N ASP A 47 -22.15 -14.96 -11.50
CA ASP A 47 -22.50 -15.31 -10.13
C ASP A 47 -22.75 -14.01 -9.34
N ALA A 48 -24.00 -13.71 -9.06
CA ALA A 48 -24.40 -12.53 -8.33
C ALA A 48 -23.98 -12.56 -6.85
N SER A 49 -23.58 -13.69 -6.29
CA SER A 49 -23.07 -13.78 -4.92
C SER A 49 -21.58 -13.45 -4.82
N TRP A 50 -20.84 -13.52 -5.93
CA TRP A 50 -19.41 -13.32 -5.95
C TRP A 50 -19.04 -11.83 -5.97
N ASP A 51 -18.18 -11.45 -5.02
CA ASP A 51 -17.58 -10.13 -4.94
C ASP A 51 -16.05 -10.28 -4.89
N PRO A 52 -15.32 -9.80 -5.92
CA PRO A 52 -13.86 -9.96 -6.00
C PRO A 52 -13.09 -9.35 -4.82
N LEU A 53 -13.51 -8.17 -4.33
CA LEU A 53 -12.83 -7.52 -3.21
C LEU A 53 -13.09 -8.26 -1.90
N GLN A 54 -14.33 -8.66 -1.63
CA GLN A 54 -14.66 -9.47 -0.46
C GLN A 54 -13.84 -10.75 -0.43
N TYR A 55 -13.81 -11.46 -1.56
CA TYR A 55 -13.00 -12.68 -1.68
C TYR A 55 -11.51 -12.41 -1.45
N ALA A 56 -10.96 -11.32 -1.99
CA ALA A 56 -9.55 -10.99 -1.85
C ALA A 56 -9.17 -10.70 -0.40
N VAL A 57 -9.99 -9.93 0.32
CA VAL A 57 -9.83 -9.61 1.75
C VAL A 57 -9.89 -10.89 2.59
N GLU A 58 -10.98 -11.65 2.49
CA GLU A 58 -11.17 -12.87 3.28
C GLU A 58 -10.05 -13.88 3.05
N LYS A 59 -9.63 -14.03 1.79
CA LYS A 59 -8.56 -14.96 1.45
C LYS A 59 -7.19 -14.48 1.93
N ALA A 60 -6.89 -13.19 1.85
CA ALA A 60 -5.66 -12.62 2.38
C ALA A 60 -5.59 -12.78 3.91
N HIS A 61 -6.65 -12.40 4.62
CA HIS A 61 -6.74 -12.51 6.07
C HIS A 61 -6.66 -13.96 6.56
N SER A 62 -7.28 -14.91 5.84
CA SER A 62 -7.16 -16.34 6.17
C SER A 62 -5.72 -16.89 6.08
N LEU A 63 -4.82 -16.16 5.45
CA LEU A 63 -3.39 -16.45 5.31
C LEU A 63 -2.50 -15.50 6.13
N GLY A 64 -3.10 -14.65 6.98
CA GLY A 64 -2.37 -13.67 7.77
C GLY A 64 -1.78 -12.50 6.96
N MET A 65 -2.26 -12.28 5.73
CA MET A 65 -1.81 -11.20 4.84
C MET A 65 -2.72 -9.99 4.95
N GLU A 66 -2.15 -8.77 4.88
CA GLU A 66 -2.94 -7.55 4.68
C GLU A 66 -3.53 -7.47 3.27
N CYS A 67 -4.66 -6.80 3.11
CA CYS A 67 -5.27 -6.49 1.83
C CYS A 67 -5.52 -4.98 1.71
N HIS A 68 -4.84 -4.33 0.77
CA HIS A 68 -5.00 -2.91 0.46
C HIS A 68 -5.77 -2.73 -0.83
N ALA A 69 -6.76 -1.85 -0.82
CA ALA A 69 -7.51 -1.48 -2.01
C ALA A 69 -6.73 -0.43 -2.82
N TRP A 70 -6.33 -0.78 -4.03
CA TRP A 70 -5.66 0.14 -4.94
C TRP A 70 -6.69 0.85 -5.82
N VAL A 71 -6.69 2.18 -5.72
CA VAL A 71 -7.60 3.10 -6.38
C VAL A 71 -6.81 4.03 -7.30
N ASN A 72 -7.18 4.11 -8.57
CA ASN A 72 -6.82 5.26 -9.40
C ASN A 72 -7.86 6.35 -9.16
N PRO A 73 -7.50 7.53 -8.62
CA PRO A 73 -8.50 8.49 -8.16
C PRO A 73 -9.24 9.20 -9.29
N PHE A 74 -8.58 9.51 -10.42
CA PHE A 74 -9.17 10.42 -11.40
C PHE A 74 -9.40 9.82 -12.79
N ARG A 75 -8.66 8.80 -13.20
CA ARG A 75 -8.74 8.26 -14.56
C ARG A 75 -10.12 7.69 -14.88
N VAL A 76 -10.69 8.12 -16.00
CA VAL A 76 -11.95 7.60 -16.57
C VAL A 76 -11.67 6.77 -17.82
N THR A 77 -10.79 7.24 -18.71
CA THR A 77 -10.33 6.46 -19.87
C THR A 77 -8.86 6.71 -20.16
N ASN A 78 -8.25 5.78 -20.88
CA ASN A 78 -6.92 5.96 -21.47
C ASN A 78 -6.90 5.32 -22.87
N ASN A 79 -6.62 6.13 -23.91
CA ASN A 79 -6.53 5.72 -25.32
C ASN A 79 -7.79 5.05 -25.90
N VAL A 80 -8.95 5.28 -25.31
CA VAL A 80 -10.24 4.72 -25.77
C VAL A 80 -11.30 5.81 -25.76
N SER A 81 -12.39 5.60 -26.49
CA SER A 81 -13.56 6.47 -26.43
C SER A 81 -14.10 6.53 -24.99
N LEU A 82 -14.70 7.67 -24.65
CA LEU A 82 -15.38 7.82 -23.36
C LEU A 82 -16.39 6.69 -23.19
N PRO A 83 -16.36 5.96 -22.07
CA PRO A 83 -17.35 4.94 -21.79
C PRO A 83 -18.76 5.55 -21.78
N ASN A 84 -19.76 4.76 -22.09
CA ASN A 84 -21.14 5.22 -22.22
C ASN A 84 -22.06 4.54 -21.20
N SER A 85 -21.61 4.34 -19.96
CA SER A 85 -22.51 3.95 -18.87
C SER A 85 -23.39 5.13 -18.42
N ALA A 86 -24.43 4.85 -17.65
CA ALA A 86 -25.26 5.90 -17.07
C ALA A 86 -24.42 6.83 -16.16
N ASN A 87 -23.46 6.28 -15.44
CA ASN A 87 -22.54 7.04 -14.60
C ASN A 87 -21.62 7.95 -15.42
N ASP A 88 -21.06 7.44 -16.53
CA ASP A 88 -20.20 8.24 -17.41
C ASP A 88 -20.94 9.44 -18.02
N ARG A 89 -22.21 9.22 -18.44
CA ARG A 89 -23.08 10.31 -18.94
C ARG A 89 -23.40 11.34 -17.86
N ARG A 90 -23.65 10.88 -16.62
CA ARG A 90 -23.87 11.77 -15.48
C ARG A 90 -22.66 12.64 -15.18
N MET A 91 -21.45 12.06 -15.14
CA MET A 91 -20.21 12.80 -14.92
C MET A 91 -19.99 13.86 -16.00
N ALA A 92 -20.23 13.51 -17.26
CA ALA A 92 -20.14 14.46 -18.38
C ALA A 92 -21.18 15.60 -18.26
N GLN A 93 -22.44 15.29 -17.89
CA GLN A 93 -23.49 16.29 -17.70
C GLN A 93 -23.21 17.24 -16.53
N LEU A 94 -22.50 16.77 -15.50
CA LEU A 94 -22.10 17.57 -14.35
C LEU A 94 -20.84 18.40 -14.60
N GLY A 95 -20.23 18.32 -15.80
CA GLY A 95 -19.00 19.04 -16.10
C GLY A 95 -17.78 18.53 -15.35
N TRP A 96 -17.76 17.26 -14.93
CA TRP A 96 -16.71 16.68 -14.09
C TRP A 96 -15.51 16.14 -14.86
N LEU A 97 -15.50 16.26 -16.19
CA LEU A 97 -14.54 15.57 -17.04
C LEU A 97 -13.60 16.53 -17.75
N ILE A 98 -12.31 16.28 -17.64
CA ILE A 98 -11.27 16.84 -18.51
C ILE A 98 -10.88 15.76 -19.51
N THR A 99 -10.97 16.07 -20.82
CA THR A 99 -10.47 15.19 -21.88
C THR A 99 -9.29 15.85 -22.58
N TYR A 100 -8.10 15.33 -22.34
CA TYR A 100 -6.87 15.81 -22.94
C TYR A 100 -6.42 14.91 -24.09
N ARG A 101 -6.14 15.52 -25.24
CA ARG A 101 -5.61 14.83 -26.42
C ARG A 101 -4.17 15.25 -26.68
N LYS A 102 -3.26 14.29 -26.54
CA LYS A 102 -1.84 14.45 -26.86
C LYS A 102 -1.58 13.87 -28.25
N THR A 103 -1.03 14.67 -29.15
CA THR A 103 -0.60 14.21 -30.47
C THR A 103 0.91 14.20 -30.54
N GLN A 104 1.48 13.05 -30.86
CA GLN A 104 2.92 12.86 -31.00
C GLN A 104 3.19 12.21 -32.37
N GLY A 105 3.69 12.99 -33.33
CA GLY A 105 3.85 12.55 -34.72
C GLY A 105 2.51 12.19 -35.35
N ARG A 106 2.34 10.94 -35.78
CA ARG A 106 1.09 10.43 -36.38
C ARG A 106 0.13 9.77 -35.37
N THR A 107 0.51 9.68 -34.12
CA THR A 107 -0.28 9.02 -33.08
C THR A 107 -0.95 10.07 -32.21
N SER A 108 -2.26 9.95 -32.03
CA SER A 108 -3.01 10.72 -31.04
C SER A 108 -3.52 9.79 -29.95
N THR A 109 -3.29 10.18 -28.72
CA THR A 109 -3.83 9.51 -27.53
C THR A 109 -4.80 10.43 -26.84
N SER A 110 -5.85 9.88 -26.27
CA SER A 110 -6.87 10.65 -25.53
C SER A 110 -7.01 10.07 -24.13
N THR A 111 -6.81 10.92 -23.12
CA THR A 111 -7.01 10.59 -21.72
C THR A 111 -8.13 11.44 -21.17
N THR A 112 -9.12 10.80 -20.53
CA THR A 112 -10.19 11.51 -19.82
C THR A 112 -10.02 11.21 -18.33
N ILE A 113 -10.06 12.28 -17.53
CA ILE A 113 -10.00 12.21 -16.06
C ILE A 113 -11.22 12.93 -15.47
N LEU A 114 -11.52 12.62 -14.21
CA LEU A 114 -12.31 13.47 -13.35
C LEU A 114 -11.47 14.70 -13.00
N ASP A 115 -12.07 15.88 -13.02
CA ASP A 115 -11.36 17.14 -12.77
C ASP A 115 -11.06 17.35 -11.28
N PRO A 116 -9.78 17.30 -10.84
CA PRO A 116 -9.43 17.54 -9.45
C PRO A 116 -9.74 18.97 -8.99
N GLY A 117 -9.84 19.92 -9.92
CA GLY A 117 -10.20 21.31 -9.67
C GLY A 117 -11.62 21.48 -9.15
N ASN A 118 -12.52 20.57 -9.51
CA ASN A 118 -13.90 20.60 -9.08
C ASN A 118 -14.08 20.04 -7.66
N PRO A 119 -14.56 20.84 -6.68
CA PRO A 119 -14.78 20.36 -5.32
C PRO A 119 -15.71 19.14 -5.23
N ALA A 120 -16.77 19.08 -6.04
CA ALA A 120 -17.71 17.96 -6.04
C ALA A 120 -17.06 16.64 -6.52
N VAL A 121 -16.03 16.73 -7.38
CA VAL A 121 -15.22 15.56 -7.76
C VAL A 121 -14.38 15.08 -6.59
N ARG A 122 -13.77 15.99 -5.83
CA ARG A 122 -12.97 15.61 -4.65
C ARG A 122 -13.84 14.92 -3.60
N ASP A 123 -15.05 15.44 -3.35
CA ASP A 123 -16.02 14.82 -2.44
C ASP A 123 -16.46 13.45 -2.96
N TYR A 124 -16.73 13.34 -4.27
CA TYR A 124 -17.08 12.06 -4.89
C TYR A 124 -15.96 10.99 -4.74
N ILE A 125 -14.69 11.36 -4.88
CA ILE A 125 -13.58 10.42 -4.65
C ILE A 125 -13.53 9.98 -3.19
N ALA A 126 -13.75 10.90 -2.24
CA ALA A 126 -13.84 10.55 -0.82
C ALA A 126 -15.02 9.60 -0.54
N ASP A 127 -16.16 9.81 -1.18
CA ASP A 127 -17.35 8.94 -1.04
C ASP A 127 -17.11 7.54 -1.63
N VAL A 128 -16.44 7.43 -2.77
CA VAL A 128 -16.04 6.13 -3.35
C VAL A 128 -15.10 5.39 -2.40
N CYS A 129 -14.12 6.07 -1.82
CA CYS A 129 -13.23 5.49 -0.82
C CYS A 129 -13.98 5.10 0.46
N ARG A 130 -14.95 5.91 0.89
CA ARG A 130 -15.84 5.62 2.03
C ARG A 130 -16.65 4.33 1.78
N ASP A 131 -17.22 4.15 0.59
CA ASP A 131 -17.96 2.93 0.20
C ASP A 131 -17.07 1.69 0.35
N ILE A 132 -15.80 1.78 -0.07
CA ILE A 132 -14.84 0.68 0.07
C ILE A 132 -14.58 0.36 1.54
N ILE A 133 -14.10 1.31 2.33
CA ILE A 133 -13.63 1.03 3.70
C ILE A 133 -14.77 0.76 4.69
N SER A 134 -15.99 1.23 4.41
CA SER A 134 -17.15 0.96 5.27
C SER A 134 -17.70 -0.45 5.08
N ARG A 135 -17.50 -1.05 3.91
CA ARG A 135 -18.13 -2.32 3.53
C ARG A 135 -17.18 -3.50 3.47
N TYR A 136 -15.90 -3.23 3.28
CA TYR A 136 -14.87 -4.26 3.16
C TYR A 136 -13.81 -4.06 4.23
N ASP A 137 -13.38 -5.15 4.84
CA ASP A 137 -12.38 -5.14 5.91
C ASP A 137 -10.95 -5.00 5.37
N VAL A 138 -10.73 -4.01 4.49
CA VAL A 138 -9.40 -3.70 3.97
C VAL A 138 -8.50 -3.11 5.05
N ASP A 139 -7.20 -3.40 4.98
CA ASP A 139 -6.18 -2.89 5.89
C ASP A 139 -5.63 -1.54 5.42
N GLY A 140 -5.83 -1.19 4.15
CA GLY A 140 -5.38 0.07 3.60
C GLY A 140 -6.03 0.46 2.28
N LEU A 141 -5.85 1.73 1.94
CA LEU A 141 -6.06 2.29 0.62
C LEU A 141 -4.72 2.73 0.04
N ILE A 142 -4.55 2.62 -1.27
CA ILE A 142 -3.41 3.18 -1.98
C ILE A 142 -3.86 3.86 -3.27
N PHE A 143 -3.39 5.08 -3.52
CA PHE A 143 -3.51 5.73 -4.81
C PHE A 143 -2.25 5.48 -5.65
N ASP A 144 -2.41 5.42 -6.97
CA ASP A 144 -1.29 5.37 -7.93
C ASP A 144 -0.84 6.78 -8.37
N ASP A 145 -0.15 6.90 -9.51
CA ASP A 145 0.46 8.13 -10.00
C ASP A 145 -0.36 8.88 -11.07
N TYR A 146 -1.59 8.45 -11.35
CA TYR A 146 -2.40 9.05 -12.41
C TYR A 146 -3.30 10.19 -11.88
N PHE A 147 -2.70 11.39 -11.72
CA PHE A 147 -3.38 12.61 -11.32
C PHE A 147 -3.81 13.40 -12.55
N TYR A 148 -3.13 14.49 -12.89
CA TYR A 148 -3.38 15.17 -14.17
C TYR A 148 -2.66 14.49 -15.34
N PRO A 149 -3.17 14.61 -16.59
CA PRO A 149 -2.45 14.12 -17.76
C PRO A 149 -1.13 14.86 -17.98
N GLU A 150 -0.07 14.11 -18.29
CA GLU A 150 1.23 14.69 -18.62
C GLU A 150 1.14 15.64 -19.82
N GLY A 151 1.63 16.87 -19.64
CA GLY A 151 1.65 17.90 -20.66
C GLY A 151 0.33 18.61 -20.86
N LEU A 152 -0.59 18.55 -19.89
CA LEU A 152 -1.79 19.37 -19.89
C LEU A 152 -1.39 20.85 -19.88
N PRO A 153 -1.76 21.65 -20.90
CA PRO A 153 -1.30 23.03 -21.00
C PRO A 153 -1.83 23.91 -19.87
N GLU A 154 -1.08 24.94 -19.57
CA GLU A 154 -1.54 26.07 -18.76
C GLU A 154 -2.15 27.14 -19.68
N GLY A 155 -3.03 27.99 -19.11
CA GLY A 155 -3.82 28.94 -19.91
C GLY A 155 -5.01 28.28 -20.60
N GLY A 156 -5.94 28.99 -21.10
CA GLY A 156 -7.25 28.69 -21.69
C GLY A 156 -7.62 27.24 -22.03
N GLY A 157 -8.82 26.85 -21.69
CA GLY A 157 -9.36 25.51 -21.90
C GLY A 157 -9.08 24.56 -20.72
N TYR A 158 -9.59 23.33 -20.80
CA TYR A 158 -9.53 22.27 -19.79
C TYR A 158 -10.09 22.72 -18.43
N ASP A 159 -9.25 22.99 -17.45
CA ASP A 159 -9.54 23.41 -16.07
C ASP A 159 -9.30 24.92 -15.85
N TYR A 160 -9.08 25.68 -16.92
CA TYR A 160 -8.72 27.10 -16.81
C TYR A 160 -9.86 27.97 -16.26
N ASP A 161 -11.09 27.67 -16.63
CA ASP A 161 -12.26 28.45 -16.17
C ASP A 161 -12.44 28.27 -14.65
N GLU A 162 -12.30 27.05 -14.14
CA GLU A 162 -12.34 26.74 -12.70
C GLU A 162 -11.17 27.41 -11.95
N TYR A 163 -9.98 27.43 -12.56
CA TYR A 163 -8.84 28.15 -12.01
C TYR A 163 -9.11 29.66 -11.93
N ALA A 164 -9.58 30.27 -12.99
CA ALA A 164 -9.88 31.67 -13.05
C ALA A 164 -11.01 32.08 -12.07
N GLU A 165 -12.06 31.28 -11.97
CA GLU A 165 -13.19 31.48 -11.06
C GLU A 165 -12.79 31.29 -9.59
N SER A 166 -11.76 30.51 -9.29
CA SER A 166 -11.28 30.29 -7.93
C SER A 166 -10.76 31.56 -7.24
N GLY A 167 -10.35 32.55 -8.02
CA GLY A 167 -9.80 33.81 -7.50
C GLY A 167 -8.50 33.63 -6.72
N THR A 168 -7.81 32.49 -6.87
CA THR A 168 -6.55 32.20 -6.17
C THR A 168 -5.39 33.03 -6.69
N GLU A 169 -4.43 33.35 -5.82
CA GLU A 169 -3.15 33.99 -6.22
C GLU A 169 -2.08 32.96 -6.64
N LEU A 170 -2.36 31.67 -6.53
CA LEU A 170 -1.44 30.63 -6.94
C LEU A 170 -1.29 30.62 -8.48
N SER A 171 -0.14 30.16 -8.97
CA SER A 171 -0.02 29.79 -10.38
C SER A 171 -0.99 28.64 -10.71
N GLN A 172 -1.39 28.47 -11.96
CA GLN A 172 -2.27 27.36 -12.34
C GLN A 172 -1.63 26.00 -12.02
N ALA A 173 -0.31 25.87 -12.15
CA ALA A 173 0.43 24.68 -11.75
C ALA A 173 0.32 24.41 -10.24
N ASP A 174 0.53 25.41 -9.39
CA ASP A 174 0.39 25.28 -7.94
C ASP A 174 -1.06 25.03 -7.53
N TRP A 175 -2.01 25.64 -8.21
CA TRP A 175 -3.43 25.39 -8.00
C TRP A 175 -3.80 23.93 -8.33
N ARG A 176 -3.28 23.37 -9.44
CA ARG A 176 -3.47 21.94 -9.76
C ARG A 176 -2.88 21.04 -8.67
N ARG A 177 -1.66 21.31 -8.17
CA ARG A 177 -1.05 20.59 -7.04
C ARG A 177 -1.90 20.70 -5.77
N SER A 178 -2.41 21.90 -5.48
CA SER A 178 -3.28 22.11 -4.31
C SER A 178 -4.60 21.33 -4.39
N ASN A 179 -5.17 21.15 -5.58
CA ASN A 179 -6.39 20.35 -5.79
C ASN A 179 -6.16 18.86 -5.57
N VAL A 180 -5.02 18.33 -6.04
CA VAL A 180 -4.61 16.96 -5.74
C VAL A 180 -4.38 16.79 -4.24
N ALA A 181 -3.67 17.71 -3.60
CA ALA A 181 -3.44 17.70 -2.16
C ALA A 181 -4.76 17.76 -1.36
N ALA A 182 -5.71 18.60 -1.79
CA ALA A 182 -7.04 18.69 -1.17
C ALA A 182 -7.82 17.37 -1.28
N THR A 183 -7.69 16.64 -2.40
CA THR A 183 -8.28 15.30 -2.57
C THR A 183 -7.66 14.30 -1.58
N ILE A 184 -6.33 14.24 -1.51
CA ILE A 184 -5.59 13.38 -0.57
C ILE A 184 -6.00 13.68 0.87
N ALA A 185 -6.00 14.95 1.25
CA ALA A 185 -6.41 15.38 2.59
C ALA A 185 -7.89 15.08 2.90
N GLY A 186 -8.78 15.21 1.89
CA GLY A 186 -10.19 14.86 2.01
C GLY A 186 -10.39 13.37 2.30
N VAL A 187 -9.69 12.51 1.56
CA VAL A 187 -9.70 11.06 1.79
C VAL A 187 -9.11 10.71 3.16
N ARG A 188 -8.03 11.38 3.60
CA ARG A 188 -7.46 11.15 4.94
C ARG A 188 -8.46 11.48 6.04
N ARG A 189 -9.10 12.66 5.98
CA ARG A 189 -10.15 13.03 6.96
C ARG A 189 -11.28 12.01 6.98
N MET A 190 -11.76 11.60 5.82
CA MET A 190 -12.79 10.56 5.71
C MET A 190 -12.38 9.24 6.35
N ILE A 191 -11.12 8.79 6.15
CA ILE A 191 -10.60 7.57 6.80
C ILE A 191 -10.58 7.74 8.32
N ASP A 192 -10.09 8.88 8.82
CA ASP A 192 -10.03 9.17 10.27
C ASP A 192 -11.41 9.17 10.94
N GLU A 193 -12.45 9.58 10.20
CA GLU A 193 -13.84 9.58 10.67
C GLU A 193 -14.48 8.18 10.67
N VAL A 194 -14.16 7.35 9.67
CA VAL A 194 -14.89 6.09 9.40
C VAL A 194 -14.16 4.88 9.97
N ARG A 195 -12.86 4.76 9.64
CA ARG A 195 -12.01 3.64 10.06
C ARG A 195 -10.55 4.10 10.20
N PRO A 196 -10.21 4.76 11.32
CA PRO A 196 -8.90 5.38 11.52
C PRO A 196 -7.71 4.40 11.46
N GLU A 197 -7.95 3.12 11.59
CA GLU A 197 -6.93 2.07 11.45
C GLU A 197 -6.52 1.79 9.99
N VAL A 198 -7.34 2.17 9.01
CA VAL A 198 -7.04 1.94 7.59
C VAL A 198 -5.85 2.79 7.17
N LYS A 199 -4.79 2.14 6.72
CA LYS A 199 -3.58 2.79 6.20
C LYS A 199 -3.88 3.51 4.90
N PHE A 200 -3.35 4.71 4.71
CA PHE A 200 -3.47 5.43 3.45
C PHE A 200 -2.10 5.70 2.84
N GLY A 201 -1.87 5.22 1.64
CA GLY A 201 -0.62 5.40 0.92
C GLY A 201 -0.79 5.93 -0.48
N VAL A 202 0.32 6.37 -1.06
CA VAL A 202 0.39 6.75 -2.47
C VAL A 202 1.60 6.08 -3.11
N SER A 203 1.43 5.59 -4.34
CA SER A 203 2.49 5.05 -5.20
C SER A 203 2.76 6.02 -6.35
N PRO A 204 3.51 7.11 -6.10
CA PRO A 204 3.80 8.11 -7.13
C PRO A 204 4.87 7.59 -8.10
N ALA A 205 5.15 8.37 -9.14
CA ALA A 205 6.33 8.12 -9.98
C ALA A 205 7.61 8.06 -9.13
N GLY A 206 8.59 7.29 -9.58
CA GLY A 206 9.81 7.01 -8.79
C GLY A 206 10.76 8.19 -8.61
N VAL A 207 10.59 9.26 -9.38
CA VAL A 207 11.54 10.39 -9.41
C VAL A 207 10.87 11.69 -9.01
N GLY A 208 11.42 12.36 -7.99
CA GLY A 208 11.00 13.67 -7.52
C GLY A 208 12.14 14.41 -6.79
N GLY A 209 11.99 15.71 -6.54
CA GLY A 209 13.00 16.53 -5.86
C GLY A 209 14.30 16.68 -6.64
N GLY A 210 14.29 16.43 -7.94
CA GLY A 210 15.49 16.41 -8.78
C GLY A 210 16.04 17.78 -9.14
N ASP A 211 15.22 18.83 -9.15
CA ASP A 211 15.66 20.22 -9.30
C ASP A 211 16.31 20.78 -8.02
N GLY A 212 16.03 20.15 -6.89
CA GLY A 212 16.50 20.53 -5.57
C GLY A 212 15.66 21.60 -4.88
N LEU A 213 14.75 22.28 -5.57
CA LEU A 213 13.93 23.36 -4.99
C LEU A 213 12.81 22.81 -4.10
N THR A 214 12.05 21.83 -4.64
CA THR A 214 10.98 21.16 -3.90
C THR A 214 11.50 20.46 -2.65
N ALA A 215 12.63 19.76 -2.74
CA ALA A 215 13.27 19.08 -1.62
C ALA A 215 13.81 20.09 -0.58
N ALA A 216 14.47 21.17 -1.03
CA ALA A 216 15.04 22.18 -0.16
C ALA A 216 13.99 22.92 0.68
N ALA A 217 12.77 23.09 0.17
CA ALA A 217 11.65 23.69 0.92
C ALA A 217 11.35 22.93 2.24
N TYR A 218 11.71 21.64 2.30
CA TYR A 218 11.53 20.78 3.46
C TYR A 218 12.86 20.41 4.17
N GLY A 219 13.96 21.11 3.81
CA GLY A 219 15.28 20.80 4.39
C GLY A 219 15.89 19.47 3.94
N LEU A 220 15.40 18.91 2.84
CA LEU A 220 15.85 17.65 2.28
C LEU A 220 16.92 17.83 1.21
N PRO A 221 17.84 16.88 1.03
CA PRO A 221 18.80 16.92 -0.06
C PRO A 221 18.10 16.71 -1.41
N ARG A 222 18.73 17.20 -2.47
CA ARG A 222 18.33 16.93 -3.85
C ARG A 222 18.33 15.43 -4.15
N CYS A 223 17.32 14.93 -4.85
CA CYS A 223 17.31 13.57 -5.39
C CYS A 223 18.44 13.39 -6.42
N TYR A 224 18.98 12.19 -6.55
CA TYR A 224 19.99 11.85 -7.54
C TYR A 224 19.52 12.08 -8.99
N ALA A 225 18.26 11.73 -9.29
CA ALA A 225 17.66 11.96 -10.58
C ALA A 225 17.43 13.46 -10.82
N GLY A 226 17.97 13.99 -11.90
CA GLY A 226 18.08 15.43 -12.13
C GLY A 226 16.83 16.15 -12.64
N HIS A 227 15.62 15.63 -12.42
CA HIS A 227 14.35 16.24 -12.87
C HIS A 227 13.22 16.01 -11.86
N ASP A 228 12.18 16.81 -11.96
CA ASP A 228 11.01 16.78 -11.10
C ASP A 228 9.71 16.54 -11.88
N TRP A 229 9.77 15.60 -12.82
CA TRP A 229 8.68 15.33 -13.76
C TRP A 229 7.32 15.10 -13.09
N MET A 230 7.28 14.39 -11.95
CA MET A 230 5.99 14.15 -11.31
C MET A 230 5.38 15.42 -10.72
N HIS A 231 6.21 16.33 -10.19
CA HIS A 231 5.77 17.60 -9.66
C HIS A 231 5.31 18.55 -10.77
N ASP A 232 6.10 18.65 -11.85
CA ASP A 232 5.87 19.64 -12.91
C ASP A 232 4.98 19.09 -14.04
N GLY A 233 5.05 17.81 -14.35
CA GLY A 233 4.36 17.19 -15.48
C GLY A 233 2.97 16.65 -15.17
N ILE A 234 2.73 16.17 -13.95
CA ILE A 234 1.45 15.56 -13.53
C ILE A 234 0.91 16.15 -12.23
N TYR A 235 1.54 17.22 -11.73
CA TYR A 235 1.11 17.98 -10.55
C TYR A 235 0.99 17.14 -9.27
N CYS A 236 1.92 16.19 -9.10
CA CYS A 236 2.02 15.25 -7.98
C CYS A 236 3.06 15.76 -7.00
N ASP A 237 2.66 16.13 -5.77
CA ASP A 237 3.55 16.67 -4.74
C ASP A 237 3.54 15.81 -3.46
N PRO A 238 4.22 14.64 -3.48
CA PRO A 238 4.23 13.75 -2.35
C PRO A 238 5.03 14.29 -1.14
N LEU A 239 5.96 15.22 -1.33
CA LEU A 239 6.66 15.86 -0.21
C LEU A 239 5.69 16.67 0.64
N HIS A 240 4.79 17.41 0.00
CA HIS A 240 3.72 18.14 0.69
C HIS A 240 2.80 17.18 1.46
N TRP A 241 2.37 16.07 0.87
CA TRP A 241 1.47 15.12 1.54
C TRP A 241 2.11 14.44 2.75
N LEU A 242 3.42 14.15 2.66
CA LEU A 242 4.18 13.61 3.78
C LEU A 242 4.34 14.64 4.89
N ALA A 243 4.67 15.88 4.55
CA ALA A 243 4.82 16.99 5.50
C ALA A 243 3.51 17.30 6.25
N GLU A 244 2.37 17.31 5.53
CA GLU A 244 1.04 17.51 6.14
C GLU A 244 0.53 16.26 6.87
N GLY A 245 1.24 15.14 6.80
CA GLY A 245 0.85 13.90 7.46
C GLY A 245 -0.44 13.28 6.91
N THR A 246 -0.81 13.58 5.67
CA THR A 246 -2.05 13.10 5.05
C THR A 246 -1.95 11.68 4.51
N ILE A 247 -0.75 11.12 4.43
CA ILE A 247 -0.50 9.73 4.05
C ILE A 247 0.33 9.00 5.11
N ASP A 248 0.11 7.69 5.26
CA ASP A 248 0.81 6.84 6.22
C ASP A 248 2.07 6.22 5.63
N TYR A 249 2.09 6.00 4.34
CA TYR A 249 3.25 5.45 3.64
C TYR A 249 3.36 5.96 2.20
N ILE A 250 4.58 5.94 1.70
CA ILE A 250 4.88 6.23 0.30
C ILE A 250 5.51 5.03 -0.38
N SER A 251 5.08 4.74 -1.63
CA SER A 251 5.59 3.63 -2.43
C SER A 251 5.96 4.08 -3.84
N PRO A 252 7.08 4.82 -3.99
CA PRO A 252 7.50 5.35 -5.28
C PRO A 252 7.80 4.22 -6.28
N GLN A 253 7.38 4.40 -7.53
CA GLN A 253 7.56 3.44 -8.63
C GLN A 253 8.98 3.52 -9.19
N ILE A 254 9.96 2.93 -8.48
CA ILE A 254 11.37 2.92 -8.87
C ILE A 254 11.61 1.77 -9.85
N TYR A 255 11.10 1.93 -11.10
CA TYR A 255 11.07 0.87 -12.12
C TYR A 255 12.32 0.84 -13.01
N TRP A 256 13.46 1.31 -12.52
CA TRP A 256 14.74 1.30 -13.21
C TRP A 256 15.70 0.29 -12.57
N PRO A 257 16.60 -0.32 -13.38
CA PRO A 257 17.64 -1.20 -12.84
C PRO A 257 18.70 -0.41 -12.07
N HIS A 258 19.52 -1.15 -11.30
CA HIS A 258 20.61 -0.56 -10.53
C HIS A 258 21.63 0.18 -11.40
N ASP A 259 21.84 -0.28 -12.65
CA ASP A 259 22.81 0.26 -13.62
C ASP A 259 22.20 1.25 -14.63
N HIS A 260 21.00 1.80 -14.34
CA HIS A 260 20.39 2.81 -15.21
C HIS A 260 21.21 4.11 -15.17
N ALA A 261 21.53 4.66 -16.35
CA ALA A 261 22.48 5.77 -16.49
C ALA A 261 22.06 7.06 -15.75
N THR A 262 20.77 7.37 -15.71
CA THR A 262 20.24 8.62 -15.11
C THR A 262 19.40 8.38 -13.85
N ASN A 263 18.77 7.23 -13.76
CA ASN A 263 17.84 6.90 -12.68
C ASN A 263 18.21 5.54 -12.04
N PRO A 264 19.40 5.37 -11.47
CA PRO A 264 19.80 4.12 -10.84
C PRO A 264 18.96 3.87 -9.56
N TYR A 265 18.51 2.64 -9.39
CA TYR A 265 17.60 2.26 -8.30
C TYR A 265 18.12 2.65 -6.90
N GLY A 266 19.32 2.25 -6.54
CA GLY A 266 19.85 2.40 -5.18
C GLY A 266 19.85 3.83 -4.65
N PRO A 267 20.45 4.80 -5.36
CA PRO A 267 20.44 6.21 -4.97
C PRO A 267 19.04 6.81 -4.83
N ILE A 268 18.09 6.41 -5.70
CA ILE A 268 16.69 6.89 -5.64
C ILE A 268 15.96 6.27 -4.44
N ALA A 269 16.12 4.97 -4.20
CA ALA A 269 15.52 4.30 -3.05
C ALA A 269 16.07 4.88 -1.73
N ARG A 270 17.36 5.18 -1.64
CA ARG A 270 17.98 5.86 -0.49
C ARG A 270 17.32 7.20 -0.23
N TRP A 271 17.20 8.02 -1.26
CA TRP A 271 16.58 9.34 -1.12
C TRP A 271 15.14 9.25 -0.60
N TRP A 272 14.32 8.35 -1.15
CA TRP A 272 12.94 8.17 -0.68
C TRP A 272 12.86 7.62 0.74
N SER A 273 13.79 6.76 1.13
CA SER A 273 13.89 6.28 2.51
C SER A 273 14.22 7.43 3.48
N GLU A 274 15.15 8.30 3.11
CA GLU A 274 15.49 9.50 3.89
C GLU A 274 14.31 10.47 3.99
N VAL A 275 13.58 10.69 2.88
CA VAL A 275 12.35 11.50 2.85
C VAL A 275 11.29 10.94 3.79
N ALA A 276 10.97 9.67 3.68
CA ALA A 276 9.94 9.04 4.51
C ALA A 276 10.32 9.08 6.00
N SER A 277 11.59 8.84 6.34
CA SER A 277 12.14 8.93 7.69
C SER A 277 12.04 10.36 8.24
N HIS A 278 12.39 11.36 7.43
CA HIS A 278 12.31 12.78 7.82
C HIS A 278 10.90 13.16 8.27
N PHE A 279 9.88 12.64 7.62
CA PHE A 279 8.48 12.90 7.96
C PHE A 279 7.87 11.85 8.89
N ASN A 280 8.65 10.90 9.40
CA ASN A 280 8.18 9.79 10.23
C ASN A 280 7.00 9.06 9.56
N ARG A 281 7.22 8.54 8.35
CA ARG A 281 6.24 7.74 7.57
C ARG A 281 6.92 6.51 7.00
N HIS A 282 6.14 5.49 6.63
CA HIS A 282 6.70 4.28 6.05
C HIS A 282 7.10 4.46 4.59
N PHE A 283 8.16 3.75 4.21
CA PHE A 283 8.64 3.66 2.85
C PHE A 283 8.55 2.21 2.35
N TYR A 284 7.91 2.01 1.20
CA TYR A 284 7.90 0.75 0.49
C TYR A 284 8.32 0.98 -0.96
N SER A 285 9.49 0.48 -1.35
CA SER A 285 9.94 0.62 -2.73
C SER A 285 9.06 -0.19 -3.67
N SER A 286 8.43 0.45 -4.66
CA SER A 286 7.69 -0.25 -5.71
C SER A 286 8.64 -0.68 -6.83
N VAL A 287 8.69 -1.99 -7.12
CA VAL A 287 9.58 -2.63 -8.09
C VAL A 287 8.78 -3.31 -9.18
N SER A 288 9.10 -3.04 -10.44
CA SER A 288 8.52 -3.77 -11.57
C SER A 288 9.29 -5.06 -11.85
N VAL A 289 8.65 -6.21 -11.59
CA VAL A 289 9.25 -7.53 -11.85
C VAL A 289 9.56 -7.72 -13.34
N GLU A 290 8.77 -7.13 -14.24
CA GLU A 290 9.02 -7.16 -15.68
C GLU A 290 10.30 -6.42 -16.06
N ARG A 291 10.64 -5.35 -15.35
CA ARG A 291 11.82 -4.52 -15.60
C ARG A 291 13.12 -5.09 -15.06
N LEU A 292 13.09 -6.16 -14.27
CA LEU A 292 14.33 -6.85 -13.82
C LEU A 292 15.21 -7.31 -14.98
N SER A 293 14.61 -7.58 -16.14
CA SER A 293 15.34 -7.91 -17.38
C SER A 293 15.95 -6.72 -18.12
N SER A 294 15.75 -5.48 -17.64
CA SER A 294 16.27 -4.27 -18.29
C SER A 294 17.68 -3.87 -17.83
N SER A 295 18.26 -4.52 -16.82
CA SER A 295 19.67 -4.35 -16.47
C SER A 295 20.56 -4.78 -17.62
N LYS A 296 21.65 -4.03 -17.82
CA LYS A 296 22.67 -4.31 -18.85
C LYS A 296 23.81 -5.19 -18.32
N SER A 297 23.96 -5.27 -17.00
CA SER A 297 25.09 -5.94 -16.34
C SER A 297 24.67 -7.19 -15.57
N HIS A 298 23.38 -7.37 -15.25
CA HIS A 298 22.88 -8.47 -14.44
C HIS A 298 21.80 -9.31 -15.15
N THR A 299 21.75 -10.59 -14.81
CA THR A 299 20.58 -11.43 -15.07
C THR A 299 19.40 -10.96 -14.21
N PRO A 300 18.13 -11.26 -14.58
CA PRO A 300 16.97 -10.87 -13.78
C PRO A 300 17.03 -11.34 -12.31
N HIS A 301 17.65 -12.48 -12.04
CA HIS A 301 17.84 -13.00 -10.68
C HIS A 301 18.88 -12.17 -9.90
N ALA A 302 20.03 -11.89 -10.50
CA ALA A 302 21.05 -11.04 -9.87
C ALA A 302 20.54 -9.62 -9.66
N GLU A 303 19.76 -9.08 -10.61
CA GLU A 303 19.13 -7.77 -10.48
C GLU A 303 18.14 -7.74 -9.33
N ALA A 304 17.26 -8.73 -9.19
CA ALA A 304 16.34 -8.82 -8.06
C ALA A 304 17.08 -8.82 -6.71
N THR A 305 18.20 -9.57 -6.62
CA THR A 305 19.04 -9.59 -5.42
C THR A 305 19.58 -8.19 -5.10
N VAL A 306 20.19 -7.52 -6.09
CA VAL A 306 20.77 -6.19 -5.91
C VAL A 306 19.71 -5.17 -5.47
N LEU A 307 18.53 -5.16 -6.09
CA LEU A 307 17.47 -4.21 -5.73
C LEU A 307 16.94 -4.46 -4.32
N ILE A 308 16.73 -5.72 -3.94
CA ILE A 308 16.21 -6.08 -2.61
C ILE A 308 17.25 -5.77 -1.52
N GLU A 309 18.51 -6.09 -1.74
CA GLU A 309 19.61 -5.77 -0.82
C GLU A 309 19.80 -4.26 -0.70
N ALA A 310 19.86 -3.53 -1.81
CA ALA A 310 19.98 -2.06 -1.79
C ALA A 310 18.86 -1.40 -0.99
N ASN A 311 17.63 -1.89 -1.08
CA ASN A 311 16.52 -1.36 -0.29
C ASN A 311 16.63 -1.71 1.21
N ARG A 312 17.17 -2.86 1.57
CA ARG A 312 17.47 -3.21 2.97
C ARG A 312 18.56 -2.34 3.56
N ASP A 313 19.61 -2.05 2.77
CA ASP A 313 20.77 -1.25 3.22
C ASP A 313 20.44 0.24 3.40
N VAL A 314 19.45 0.78 2.68
CA VAL A 314 19.08 2.20 2.79
C VAL A 314 18.19 2.50 3.96
N SER A 315 17.61 1.49 4.56
CA SER A 315 16.71 1.68 5.69
C SER A 315 17.48 1.94 6.96
N GLY A 316 17.72 3.18 7.22
CA GLY A 316 17.96 3.66 8.58
C GLY A 316 16.69 3.61 9.43
N THR A 317 15.58 3.11 8.88
CA THR A 317 14.27 2.97 9.50
C THR A 317 13.90 1.51 9.63
N ASP A 318 13.12 1.20 10.65
CA ASP A 318 12.85 -0.13 11.16
C ASP A 318 12.14 -1.10 10.18
N ALA A 319 11.74 -0.69 8.97
CA ALA A 319 11.18 -1.63 7.99
C ALA A 319 11.03 -1.09 6.57
N PRO A 320 12.00 -1.27 5.68
CA PRO A 320 11.77 -1.08 4.27
C PRO A 320 11.04 -2.32 3.72
N GLY A 321 9.88 -2.09 3.17
CA GLY A 321 9.17 -3.10 2.40
C GLY A 321 9.39 -2.93 0.90
N HIS A 322 8.88 -3.90 0.14
CA HIS A 322 8.79 -3.84 -1.32
C HIS A 322 7.34 -4.06 -1.75
N ILE A 323 6.90 -3.31 -2.76
CA ILE A 323 5.69 -3.63 -3.50
C ILE A 323 6.10 -4.10 -4.89
N PHE A 324 5.79 -5.36 -5.22
CA PHE A 324 6.14 -5.95 -6.52
C PHE A 324 5.02 -5.78 -7.52
N TYR A 325 5.25 -5.01 -8.57
CA TYR A 325 4.37 -4.88 -9.72
C TYR A 325 4.88 -5.77 -10.85
N SER A 326 4.13 -6.73 -11.38
CA SER A 326 2.76 -7.09 -11.03
C SER A 326 2.68 -8.55 -10.62
N VAL A 327 1.57 -8.93 -9.97
CA VAL A 327 1.29 -10.33 -9.58
C VAL A 327 1.49 -11.30 -10.74
N LYS A 328 1.00 -10.97 -11.95
CA LYS A 328 1.16 -11.80 -13.14
C LYS A 328 2.61 -12.16 -13.42
N LYS A 329 3.52 -11.19 -13.28
CA LYS A 329 4.97 -11.39 -13.51
C LYS A 329 5.65 -12.02 -12.29
N LEU A 330 5.23 -11.66 -11.10
CA LEU A 330 5.78 -12.18 -9.85
C LEU A 330 5.57 -13.70 -9.72
N ILE A 331 4.40 -14.21 -10.10
CA ILE A 331 4.07 -15.64 -10.00
C ILE A 331 4.29 -16.43 -11.31
N ALA A 332 4.84 -15.83 -12.34
CA ALA A 332 5.18 -16.52 -13.59
C ALA A 332 6.22 -17.61 -13.34
N ALA A 333 6.24 -18.64 -14.21
CA ALA A 333 7.14 -19.77 -14.04
C ALA A 333 8.63 -19.39 -14.14
N ASP A 334 8.94 -18.32 -14.87
CA ASP A 334 10.27 -17.74 -15.07
C ASP A 334 10.57 -16.58 -14.11
N SER A 335 9.70 -16.32 -13.12
CA SER A 335 9.92 -15.27 -12.13
C SER A 335 11.18 -15.54 -11.31
N PRO A 336 12.16 -14.64 -11.29
CA PRO A 336 13.37 -14.80 -10.49
C PRO A 336 13.06 -14.86 -9.00
N ILE A 337 12.06 -14.13 -8.54
CA ILE A 337 11.67 -14.05 -7.12
C ILE A 337 10.93 -15.33 -6.70
N ALA A 338 9.93 -15.75 -7.45
CA ALA A 338 9.14 -16.95 -7.11
C ALA A 338 9.94 -18.25 -7.21
N SER A 339 11.00 -18.28 -8.02
CA SER A 339 11.89 -19.45 -8.14
C SER A 339 12.80 -19.66 -6.94
N HIS A 340 13.11 -18.58 -6.20
CA HIS A 340 14.06 -18.60 -5.07
C HIS A 340 13.53 -17.80 -3.86
N PRO A 341 12.30 -18.03 -3.39
CA PRO A 341 11.66 -17.16 -2.42
C PRO A 341 12.42 -17.09 -1.08
N ARG A 342 13.01 -18.19 -0.62
CA ARG A 342 13.78 -18.24 0.63
C ARG A 342 15.11 -17.46 0.57
N SER A 343 15.64 -17.19 -0.62
CA SER A 343 16.81 -16.34 -0.78
C SER A 343 16.47 -14.87 -0.52
N TYR A 344 15.25 -14.47 -0.83
CA TYR A 344 14.76 -13.10 -0.66
C TYR A 344 14.01 -12.89 0.65
N PHE A 345 13.18 -13.86 1.04
CA PHE A 345 12.32 -13.82 2.22
C PHE A 345 12.57 -15.06 3.08
N PRO A 346 13.69 -15.07 3.86
CA PRO A 346 14.10 -16.25 4.63
C PRO A 346 13.17 -16.54 5.81
N ALA A 347 12.48 -15.52 6.32
CA ALA A 347 11.53 -15.59 7.42
C ALA A 347 10.28 -14.75 7.14
N PRO A 348 9.13 -15.07 7.75
CA PRO A 348 7.99 -14.17 7.78
C PRO A 348 8.36 -12.81 8.37
N ALA A 349 7.65 -11.77 7.96
CA ALA A 349 7.82 -10.42 8.47
C ALA A 349 6.47 -9.83 8.89
N LEU A 350 6.47 -9.06 9.95
CA LEU A 350 5.33 -8.26 10.38
C LEU A 350 5.33 -6.93 9.64
N THR A 351 4.15 -6.33 9.49
CA THR A 351 4.05 -4.97 8.99
C THR A 351 4.39 -3.99 10.13
N PRO A 352 5.06 -2.87 9.84
CA PRO A 352 5.57 -1.97 10.86
C PRO A 352 4.45 -1.20 11.58
N GLU A 353 4.75 -0.79 12.83
CA GLU A 353 3.90 0.06 13.65
C GLU A 353 3.81 1.48 13.06
N MET A 354 2.61 2.04 13.04
CA MET A 354 2.38 3.46 12.73
C MET A 354 2.60 4.32 13.98
N THR A 355 3.84 4.65 14.30
CA THR A 355 4.23 5.36 15.53
C THR A 355 3.67 6.78 15.65
N TRP A 356 3.21 7.38 14.54
CA TRP A 356 2.54 8.69 14.51
C TRP A 356 1.06 8.64 14.87
N ARG A 357 0.52 7.44 15.10
CA ARG A 357 -0.88 7.25 15.48
C ARG A 357 -0.99 6.84 16.95
N LYS A 358 -2.12 7.18 17.55
CA LYS A 358 -2.39 6.81 18.94
C LYS A 358 -2.63 5.31 19.05
N SER A 359 -1.73 4.62 19.72
CA SER A 359 -1.85 3.22 20.09
C SER A 359 -2.84 3.04 21.26
N VAL A 360 -3.56 1.93 21.24
CA VAL A 360 -4.55 1.56 22.29
C VAL A 360 -4.38 0.08 22.61
N ASP A 361 -4.17 -0.23 23.89
CA ASP A 361 -4.02 -1.60 24.37
C ASP A 361 -5.25 -2.45 23.98
N PRO A 362 -5.09 -3.51 23.17
CA PRO A 362 -6.19 -4.38 22.74
C PRO A 362 -6.64 -5.37 23.82
N GLY A 363 -5.98 -5.37 24.96
CA GLY A 363 -6.23 -6.32 26.05
C GLY A 363 -5.42 -7.61 25.91
N ARG A 364 -5.32 -8.33 27.02
CA ARG A 364 -4.52 -9.54 27.14
C ARG A 364 -5.10 -10.72 26.37
N ILE A 365 -4.22 -11.66 25.99
CA ILE A 365 -4.63 -12.97 25.46
C ILE A 365 -5.01 -13.86 26.65
N THR A 366 -6.27 -14.31 26.69
CA THR A 366 -6.77 -15.21 27.74
C THR A 366 -7.32 -16.50 27.14
N GLY A 367 -7.36 -17.56 27.95
CA GLY A 367 -7.90 -18.86 27.51
C GLY A 367 -7.10 -19.53 26.41
N LEU A 368 -5.79 -19.19 26.26
CA LEU A 368 -4.91 -19.79 25.27
C LEU A 368 -4.76 -21.30 25.55
N ARG A 369 -5.05 -22.10 24.54
CA ARG A 369 -5.00 -23.57 24.62
C ARG A 369 -4.61 -24.18 23.26
N HIS A 370 -4.03 -25.35 23.34
CA HIS A 370 -3.66 -26.19 22.18
C HIS A 370 -4.50 -27.46 22.17
N SER A 371 -5.15 -27.73 21.05
CA SER A 371 -5.93 -28.96 20.83
C SER A 371 -5.73 -29.47 19.41
N GLY A 372 -5.16 -30.66 19.29
CA GLY A 372 -4.81 -31.23 17.99
C GLY A 372 -3.77 -30.39 17.26
N LYS A 373 -4.17 -29.73 16.17
CA LYS A 373 -3.32 -28.80 15.41
C LYS A 373 -3.68 -27.32 15.66
N MET A 374 -4.71 -27.07 16.47
CA MET A 374 -5.23 -25.72 16.65
C MET A 374 -4.75 -25.10 17.96
N LEU A 375 -4.24 -23.88 17.87
CA LEU A 375 -4.21 -22.93 18.98
C LEU A 375 -5.50 -22.12 18.95
N THR A 376 -6.12 -21.92 20.11
CA THR A 376 -7.31 -21.07 20.25
C THR A 376 -7.20 -20.24 21.52
N TRP A 377 -7.79 -19.04 21.49
CA TRP A 377 -7.84 -18.13 22.64
C TRP A 377 -9.15 -17.35 22.64
N GLN A 378 -9.41 -16.58 23.70
CA GLN A 378 -10.59 -15.71 23.77
C GLN A 378 -10.33 -14.47 22.93
N PRO A 379 -11.31 -13.97 22.14
CA PRO A 379 -11.18 -12.74 21.38
C PRO A 379 -11.04 -11.53 22.32
N ASN A 380 -10.26 -10.55 21.90
CA ASN A 380 -10.14 -9.23 22.52
C ASN A 380 -10.30 -8.13 21.44
N SER A 381 -9.90 -6.89 21.70
CA SER A 381 -10.00 -5.81 20.73
C SER A 381 -8.80 -5.71 19.75
N ALA A 382 -7.97 -6.77 19.69
CA ALA A 382 -6.87 -6.80 18.73
C ALA A 382 -7.36 -6.82 17.27
N ARG A 383 -6.65 -6.12 16.41
CA ARG A 383 -6.87 -6.18 14.96
C ARG A 383 -6.46 -7.54 14.39
N ARG A 384 -5.37 -8.11 14.91
CA ARG A 384 -4.78 -9.40 14.52
C ARG A 384 -3.83 -9.89 15.59
N TYR A 385 -3.28 -11.07 15.41
CA TYR A 385 -2.40 -11.74 16.35
C TYR A 385 -1.17 -12.30 15.65
N ALA A 386 0.03 -12.17 16.25
CA ALA A 386 1.17 -12.97 15.84
C ALA A 386 1.27 -14.22 16.69
N VAL A 387 1.70 -15.31 16.08
CA VAL A 387 1.90 -16.60 16.71
C VAL A 387 3.34 -17.02 16.57
N TYR A 388 4.01 -17.25 17.67
CA TYR A 388 5.41 -17.68 17.72
C TYR A 388 5.53 -19.10 18.27
N GLY A 389 6.56 -19.81 17.84
CA GLY A 389 6.93 -21.12 18.35
C GLY A 389 8.38 -21.14 18.81
N LEU A 390 8.63 -21.21 20.11
CA LEU A 390 9.96 -21.22 20.71
C LEU A 390 10.33 -22.63 21.16
N PRO A 391 11.57 -23.09 20.90
CA PRO A 391 12.09 -24.26 21.57
C PRO A 391 12.10 -24.07 23.09
N ARG A 392 11.82 -25.12 23.86
CA ARG A 392 11.80 -25.07 25.34
C ARG A 392 13.13 -24.55 25.92
N SER A 393 14.25 -24.79 25.26
CA SER A 393 15.56 -24.25 25.63
C SER A 393 15.67 -22.72 25.62
N GLU A 394 14.75 -22.05 24.92
CA GLU A 394 14.71 -20.60 24.78
C GLU A 394 13.65 -19.93 25.68
N ALA A 395 13.08 -20.69 26.65
CA ALA A 395 12.06 -20.20 27.60
C ALA A 395 12.45 -18.89 28.31
N ARG A 396 13.75 -18.71 28.60
CA ARG A 396 14.31 -17.50 29.23
C ARG A 396 14.04 -16.21 28.43
N LEU A 397 13.81 -16.29 27.09
CA LEU A 397 13.48 -15.12 26.27
C LEU A 397 12.12 -14.52 26.63
N LEU A 398 11.26 -15.28 27.30
CA LEU A 398 9.96 -14.80 27.74
C LEU A 398 10.06 -13.90 29.00
N GLU A 399 11.19 -13.97 29.74
CA GLU A 399 11.45 -13.15 30.93
C GLU A 399 11.79 -11.68 30.57
N THR A 400 12.12 -11.40 29.31
CA THR A 400 12.48 -10.05 28.86
C THR A 400 11.27 -9.13 28.71
N GLY A 401 10.05 -9.69 28.66
CA GLY A 401 8.83 -8.95 28.37
C GLY A 401 8.68 -8.48 26.91
N GLU A 402 9.65 -8.76 26.05
CA GLU A 402 9.64 -8.39 24.63
C GLU A 402 9.02 -9.49 23.75
N PRO A 403 8.46 -9.15 22.57
CA PRO A 403 8.02 -10.16 21.61
C PRO A 403 9.17 -11.11 21.25
N PRO A 404 8.87 -12.39 20.99
CA PRO A 404 9.89 -13.29 20.50
C PRO A 404 10.50 -12.80 19.18
N ALA A 405 11.78 -13.07 18.96
CA ALA A 405 12.46 -12.68 17.73
C ALA A 405 11.76 -13.25 16.48
N MET A 406 11.78 -12.52 15.36
CA MET A 406 11.11 -12.87 14.10
C MET A 406 11.43 -14.27 13.58
N LYS A 407 12.61 -14.82 13.87
CA LYS A 407 12.96 -16.20 13.51
C LYS A 407 12.04 -17.27 14.12
N TYR A 408 11.28 -16.92 15.16
CA TYR A 408 10.31 -17.79 15.80
C TYR A 408 8.86 -17.53 15.35
N LEU A 409 8.61 -16.52 14.51
CA LEU A 409 7.29 -16.22 13.99
C LEU A 409 6.80 -17.38 13.12
N LEU A 410 5.67 -17.97 13.49
CA LEU A 410 4.99 -19.01 12.72
C LEU A 410 4.00 -18.41 11.70
N GLY A 411 3.36 -17.30 12.07
CA GLY A 411 2.43 -16.59 11.21
C GLY A 411 1.59 -15.55 11.96
N VAL A 412 0.66 -14.97 11.21
CA VAL A 412 -0.30 -13.97 11.68
C VAL A 412 -1.72 -14.52 11.50
N SER A 413 -2.62 -14.23 12.43
CA SER A 413 -4.04 -14.55 12.32
C SER A 413 -4.92 -13.32 12.56
N TYR A 414 -5.98 -13.19 11.80
CA TYR A 414 -7.05 -12.19 12.02
C TYR A 414 -8.17 -12.75 12.91
N GLU A 415 -8.13 -14.05 13.20
CA GLU A 415 -9.08 -14.74 14.06
C GLU A 415 -8.44 -15.19 15.37
N PRO A 416 -9.18 -15.39 16.46
CA PRO A 416 -8.64 -15.86 17.74
C PRO A 416 -8.30 -17.36 17.72
N GLN A 417 -7.69 -17.80 16.64
CA GLN A 417 -7.23 -19.19 16.42
C GLN A 417 -6.10 -19.24 15.40
N PHE A 418 -5.27 -20.28 15.46
CA PHE A 418 -4.18 -20.51 14.51
C PHE A 418 -3.98 -22.00 14.26
N ASP A 419 -3.91 -22.41 12.99
CA ASP A 419 -3.60 -23.78 12.61
C ASP A 419 -2.07 -23.98 12.58
N LEU A 420 -1.57 -24.79 13.49
CA LEU A 420 -0.16 -25.10 13.57
C LEU A 420 0.33 -26.03 12.46
N ASP A 421 -0.55 -26.82 11.85
CA ASP A 421 -0.27 -27.78 10.78
C ASP A 421 1.14 -28.43 10.88
N LYS A 422 2.10 -27.89 10.12
CA LYS A 422 3.49 -28.37 10.07
C LYS A 422 4.34 -27.94 11.28
N HIS A 423 3.85 -27.02 12.08
CA HIS A 423 4.54 -26.43 13.24
C HIS A 423 4.12 -27.05 14.57
N SER A 424 3.19 -28.02 14.56
CA SER A 424 2.75 -28.69 15.78
C SER A 424 3.88 -29.56 16.35
N ASN A 425 4.42 -29.15 17.51
CA ASN A 425 5.47 -29.86 18.23
C ASN A 425 5.16 -29.83 19.72
N ARG A 426 5.22 -30.99 20.38
CA ARG A 426 4.92 -31.14 21.82
C ARG A 426 5.94 -30.49 22.75
N ASP A 427 7.14 -30.19 22.26
CA ASP A 427 8.22 -29.58 23.05
C ASP A 427 8.38 -28.08 22.79
N MET A 428 7.46 -27.47 22.03
CA MET A 428 7.47 -26.03 21.76
C MET A 428 6.64 -25.25 22.77
N ILE A 429 7.10 -24.06 23.10
CA ILE A 429 6.34 -23.01 23.75
C ILE A 429 5.71 -22.16 22.67
N TYR A 430 4.39 -22.01 22.70
CA TYR A 430 3.68 -21.13 21.78
C TYR A 430 3.37 -19.80 22.45
N VAL A 431 3.66 -18.69 21.78
CA VAL A 431 3.35 -17.34 22.26
C VAL A 431 2.40 -16.69 21.28
N VAL A 432 1.34 -16.10 21.80
CA VAL A 432 0.38 -15.31 21.02
C VAL A 432 0.42 -13.87 21.52
N THR A 433 0.71 -12.95 20.63
CA THR A 433 0.76 -11.50 20.89
C THR A 433 -0.34 -10.79 20.11
N PRO A 434 -1.08 -9.87 20.73
CA PRO A 434 -2.11 -9.11 20.02
C PRO A 434 -1.53 -7.83 19.39
N PHE A 435 -2.08 -7.42 18.27
CA PHE A 435 -1.80 -6.13 17.62
C PHE A 435 -2.99 -5.19 17.77
N ASP A 436 -2.70 -3.94 18.08
CA ASP A 436 -3.70 -2.89 18.02
C ASP A 436 -3.95 -2.37 16.58
N LEU A 437 -4.78 -1.35 16.47
CA LEU A 437 -5.15 -0.73 15.19
C LEU A 437 -3.99 0.04 14.52
N THR A 438 -2.90 0.33 15.25
CA THR A 438 -1.70 1.00 14.71
C THR A 438 -0.65 0.01 14.21
N SER A 439 -0.92 -1.28 14.29
CA SER A 439 0.04 -2.38 14.08
C SER A 439 1.12 -2.46 15.16
N ARG A 440 0.93 -1.84 16.32
CA ARG A 440 1.77 -2.07 17.49
C ARG A 440 1.50 -3.44 18.06
N GLU A 441 2.58 -4.20 18.26
CA GLU A 441 2.55 -5.47 18.94
C GLU A 441 2.56 -5.26 20.46
N TRP A 442 1.62 -5.89 21.16
CA TRP A 442 1.48 -5.80 22.60
C TRP A 442 1.91 -7.09 23.28
N PRO A 443 2.25 -7.05 24.58
CA PRO A 443 2.61 -8.24 25.34
C PRO A 443 1.61 -9.37 25.19
N GLY A 444 2.11 -10.58 25.01
CA GLY A 444 1.32 -11.77 24.74
C GLY A 444 1.20 -12.72 25.92
N THR A 445 0.69 -13.90 25.61
CA THR A 445 0.61 -15.03 26.53
C THR A 445 1.35 -16.23 25.95
N ALA A 446 2.20 -16.84 26.75
CA ALA A 446 2.89 -18.08 26.44
C ALA A 446 2.09 -19.30 26.92
N LEU A 447 2.05 -20.35 26.10
CA LEU A 447 1.53 -21.67 26.43
C LEU A 447 2.68 -22.68 26.44
N PHE A 448 2.93 -23.30 27.58
CA PHE A 448 3.98 -24.29 27.77
C PHE A 448 3.51 -25.70 27.37
N PRO A 449 4.46 -26.65 27.15
CA PRO A 449 4.14 -28.02 26.77
C PRO A 449 3.29 -28.80 27.79
N ASP A 450 3.33 -28.43 29.07
CA ASP A 450 2.52 -29.02 30.14
C ASP A 450 1.09 -28.45 30.22
N GLY A 451 0.75 -27.51 29.34
CA GLY A 451 -0.55 -26.84 29.29
C GLY A 451 -0.68 -25.63 30.24
N THR A 452 0.36 -25.28 30.98
CA THR A 452 0.37 -24.04 31.76
C THR A 452 0.54 -22.82 30.86
N THR A 453 0.02 -21.69 31.32
CA THR A 453 0.17 -20.40 30.61
C THR A 453 0.88 -19.39 31.50
N ALA A 454 1.69 -18.52 30.89
CA ALA A 454 2.27 -17.35 31.53
C ALA A 454 2.09 -16.12 30.68
N GLU A 455 1.75 -15.00 31.30
CA GLU A 455 1.67 -13.69 30.64
C GLU A 455 3.08 -13.12 30.52
N GLN A 456 3.37 -12.47 29.39
CA GLN A 456 4.53 -11.61 29.27
C GLN A 456 4.23 -10.31 30.05
N ASP A 457 5.17 -9.86 30.87
CA ASP A 457 5.05 -8.55 31.50
C ASP A 457 5.06 -7.44 30.44
N ALA A 458 4.38 -6.31 30.74
CA ALA A 458 4.31 -5.19 29.81
C ALA A 458 5.73 -4.76 29.41
N PHE A 459 5.98 -4.67 28.09
CA PHE A 459 7.24 -4.16 27.57
C PHE A 459 7.54 -2.82 28.22
N SER A 460 8.66 -2.73 28.88
CA SER A 460 9.15 -1.45 29.36
C SER A 460 9.41 -0.60 28.10
N THR A 461 8.53 0.36 27.84
CA THR A 461 8.77 1.39 26.80
C THR A 461 10.16 1.97 27.09
N PRO A 462 11.10 2.03 26.11
CA PRO A 462 12.28 2.82 26.29
C PRO A 462 11.81 4.25 26.53
N THR A 463 12.00 4.73 27.76
CA THR A 463 11.84 6.16 28.06
C THR A 463 12.90 6.87 27.24
N ASN A 464 12.51 7.48 26.14
CA ASN A 464 13.34 8.47 25.45
C ASN A 464 13.62 9.59 26.44
N THR A 465 14.79 9.53 27.06
CA THR A 465 15.42 10.67 27.75
C THR A 465 16.27 11.43 26.77
#